data_31c2a5fc7a6b02afce0671c8dc05a4f0
#
_entry.id   31c2a5fc7a6b02afce0671c8dc05a4f0
#
_cell.length_a   1.000
_cell.length_b   1.000
_cell.length_c   1.000
_cell.angle_alpha   90.00
_cell.angle_beta   90.00
_cell.angle_gamma   90.00
#
_symmetry.space_group_name_H-M   'P 1'
#
loop_
_entity.id
_entity.type
_entity.pdbx_description
1 polymer ?
#
loop_
_entity_poly.entity_id
_entity_poly.type
_entity_poly.pdbx_seq_one_letter_code
_entity_poly.pdbx_strand_id
1 'polypeptide(L)'
;MSTRSFICKYDTDKKAYRAIYCHFDGYVKGVGSMLDANYDTESKVDALLDLGDISSLEATVEETKKNAYKNSKPRYLAHIDEEVLNSGIEFVYLYISKGLWQVYMVNSQTWGYLPDLLKAEGVPSNFASNWDAALDAAKDGDCYEQMRQAEREGKLADLLMDALDELSALDYEIFRKRWSEIWAAHVFYKEEE
;
A
#
# COMPACT_ATOMS: atom_id res chain seq x y z
N MET A 1 23.80 -13.14 1.91
CA MET A 1 23.86 -11.72 1.49
C MET A 1 22.66 -11.04 2.09
N SER A 2 22.81 -9.82 2.62
CA SER A 2 21.66 -9.10 3.18
C SER A 2 20.97 -8.34 2.04
N THR A 3 19.69 -8.62 1.81
CA THR A 3 18.82 -7.82 0.93
C THR A 3 18.45 -6.55 1.65
N ARG A 4 18.70 -5.41 1.03
CA ARG A 4 18.53 -4.08 1.62
C ARG A 4 17.31 -3.39 1.03
N SER A 5 16.56 -2.67 1.88
CA SER A 5 15.39 -1.93 1.42
C SER A 5 15.28 -0.55 2.03
N PHE A 6 14.49 0.30 1.39
CA PHE A 6 13.89 1.48 2.00
C PHE A 6 12.42 1.22 2.29
N ILE A 7 11.94 1.80 3.39
CA ILE A 7 10.52 1.90 3.74
C ILE A 7 10.19 3.37 3.75
N CYS A 8 9.19 3.80 3.00
CA CYS A 8 8.91 5.21 2.82
C CYS A 8 7.40 5.53 2.70
N LYS A 9 7.09 6.79 2.88
CA LYS A 9 5.79 7.42 2.70
C LYS A 9 5.98 8.80 2.08
N TYR A 10 5.07 9.24 1.23
CA TYR A 10 5.10 10.59 0.69
C TYR A 10 4.69 11.61 1.76
N ASP A 11 5.53 12.63 1.95
CA ASP A 11 5.28 13.77 2.84
C ASP A 11 4.81 14.96 1.97
N THR A 12 3.54 15.30 2.07
CA THR A 12 2.90 16.35 1.27
C THR A 12 3.44 17.74 1.57
N ASP A 13 3.82 17.99 2.84
CA ASP A 13 4.34 19.29 3.28
C ASP A 13 5.73 19.54 2.70
N LYS A 14 6.55 18.51 2.63
CA LYS A 14 7.91 18.58 2.10
C LYS A 14 8.00 18.24 0.62
N LYS A 15 6.93 17.75 0.03
CA LYS A 15 6.87 17.27 -1.36
C LYS A 15 7.99 16.28 -1.69
N ALA A 16 8.23 15.35 -0.77
CA ALA A 16 9.32 14.36 -0.84
C ALA A 16 8.92 13.08 -0.13
N TYR A 17 9.61 11.99 -0.45
CA TYR A 17 9.39 10.70 0.19
C TYR A 17 10.22 10.63 1.48
N ARG A 18 9.56 10.58 2.62
CA ARG A 18 10.19 10.33 3.92
C ARG A 18 10.53 8.86 4.02
N ALA A 19 11.81 8.50 4.13
CA ALA A 19 12.32 7.14 4.01
C ALA A 19 13.26 6.76 5.14
N ILE A 20 13.23 5.48 5.53
CA ILE A 20 14.21 4.85 6.40
C ILE A 20 14.84 3.65 5.70
N TYR A 21 16.07 3.35 6.07
CA TYR A 21 16.82 2.19 5.58
C TYR A 21 16.56 0.96 6.47
N CYS A 22 16.34 -0.21 5.85
CA CYS A 22 16.30 -1.51 6.49
C CYS A 22 17.40 -2.40 5.93
N HIS A 23 18.27 -2.93 6.81
CA HIS A 23 19.49 -3.64 6.41
C HIS A 23 19.25 -5.10 6.02
N PHE A 24 18.38 -5.80 6.76
CA PHE A 24 18.14 -7.23 6.58
C PHE A 24 16.76 -7.51 6.03
N ASP A 25 16.64 -8.63 5.32
CA ASP A 25 15.40 -9.24 4.86
C ASP A 25 14.51 -8.34 4.01
N GLY A 26 15.14 -7.39 3.28
CA GLY A 26 14.44 -6.40 2.45
C GLY A 26 13.65 -6.96 1.26
N TYR A 27 13.60 -8.28 1.04
CA TYR A 27 12.83 -8.95 -0.01
C TYR A 27 11.33 -9.04 0.34
N VAL A 28 10.50 -9.38 -0.66
CA VAL A 28 9.02 -9.37 -0.54
C VAL A 28 8.51 -10.27 0.59
N LYS A 29 9.01 -11.51 0.73
CA LYS A 29 8.64 -12.42 1.84
C LYS A 29 9.16 -11.99 3.21
N GLY A 30 10.17 -11.13 3.26
CA GLY A 30 10.72 -10.59 4.50
C GLY A 30 10.01 -9.30 4.90
N VAL A 31 10.64 -8.16 4.64
CA VAL A 31 10.08 -6.83 4.96
C VAL A 31 8.69 -6.65 4.36
N GLY A 32 8.45 -7.10 3.11
CA GLY A 32 7.15 -6.96 2.46
C GLY A 32 6.03 -7.63 3.25
N SER A 33 6.17 -8.92 3.58
CA SER A 33 5.14 -9.64 4.35
C SER A 33 4.93 -9.04 5.74
N MET A 34 5.99 -8.54 6.38
CA MET A 34 5.90 -7.88 7.67
C MET A 34 5.12 -6.57 7.61
N LEU A 35 5.34 -5.76 6.56
CA LEU A 35 4.61 -4.52 6.32
C LEU A 35 3.12 -4.79 6.05
N ASP A 36 2.80 -5.72 5.16
CA ASP A 36 1.42 -6.11 4.83
C ASP A 36 0.65 -6.62 6.06
N ALA A 37 1.32 -7.40 6.91
CA ALA A 37 0.68 -8.02 8.06
C ALA A 37 0.44 -7.05 9.23
N ASN A 38 1.30 -6.06 9.45
CA ASN A 38 1.35 -5.34 10.71
C ASN A 38 1.29 -3.81 10.58
N TYR A 39 1.66 -3.24 9.42
CA TYR A 39 1.77 -1.79 9.22
C TYR A 39 0.68 -1.28 8.26
N ASP A 40 -0.56 -1.49 8.66
CA ASP A 40 -1.79 -1.24 7.91
C ASP A 40 -2.35 0.18 8.06
N THR A 41 -1.88 0.93 9.06
CA THR A 41 -2.36 2.30 9.34
C THR A 41 -1.26 3.33 9.21
N GLU A 42 -1.64 4.54 8.81
CA GLU A 42 -0.74 5.67 8.68
C GLU A 42 0.03 5.95 9.98
N SER A 43 -0.65 5.87 11.12
CA SER A 43 -0.03 6.10 12.43
C SER A 43 1.06 5.10 12.78
N LYS A 44 0.88 3.81 12.43
CA LYS A 44 1.92 2.79 12.61
C LYS A 44 3.11 3.04 11.69
N VAL A 45 2.85 3.44 10.44
CA VAL A 45 3.90 3.75 9.47
C VAL A 45 4.68 5.00 9.90
N ASP A 46 4.02 6.07 10.34
CA ASP A 46 4.68 7.26 10.85
C ASP A 46 5.55 6.96 12.08
N ALA A 47 5.03 6.17 13.01
CA ALA A 47 5.77 5.74 14.18
C ALA A 47 7.00 4.86 13.82
N LEU A 48 6.89 4.02 12.79
CA LEU A 48 8.02 3.26 12.25
C LEU A 48 9.07 4.18 11.64
N LEU A 49 8.65 5.12 10.80
CA LEU A 49 9.56 6.08 10.16
C LEU A 49 10.26 7.01 11.17
N ASP A 50 9.61 7.31 12.31
CA ASP A 50 10.22 8.10 13.40
C ASP A 50 11.42 7.41 14.05
N LEU A 51 11.54 6.08 13.95
CA LEU A 51 12.68 5.35 14.47
C LEU A 51 14.00 5.66 13.72
N GLY A 52 13.91 6.14 12.48
CA GLY A 52 15.07 6.25 11.57
C GLY A 52 15.50 4.88 11.04
N ASP A 53 16.73 4.79 10.53
CA ASP A 53 17.25 3.56 9.93
C ASP A 53 17.28 2.39 10.93
N ILE A 54 16.95 1.18 10.43
CA ILE A 54 16.84 -0.03 11.23
C ILE A 54 17.70 -1.16 10.65
N SER A 55 18.12 -2.09 11.49
CA SER A 55 18.79 -3.31 11.02
C SER A 55 17.78 -4.34 10.51
N SER A 56 16.66 -4.53 11.19
CA SER A 56 15.56 -5.44 10.80
C SER A 56 14.21 -4.89 11.25
N LEU A 57 13.16 -5.29 10.53
CA LEU A 57 11.77 -4.94 10.81
C LEU A 57 11.10 -6.07 11.62
N GLU A 58 10.39 -5.70 12.69
CA GLU A 58 9.63 -6.62 13.54
C GLU A 58 8.12 -6.34 13.42
N ALA A 59 7.30 -7.19 14.06
CA ALA A 59 5.84 -7.09 13.98
C ALA A 59 5.27 -5.81 14.62
N THR A 60 5.97 -5.24 15.58
CA THR A 60 5.54 -4.00 16.23
C THR A 60 6.64 -2.94 16.20
N VAL A 61 6.23 -1.67 16.28
CA VAL A 61 7.18 -0.53 16.38
C VAL A 61 8.08 -0.66 17.62
N GLU A 62 7.53 -1.10 18.75
CA GLU A 62 8.29 -1.27 20.00
C GLU A 62 9.37 -2.36 19.89
N GLU A 63 9.10 -3.45 19.19
CA GLU A 63 10.09 -4.48 18.91
C GLU A 63 11.14 -3.96 17.92
N THR A 64 10.71 -3.31 16.85
CA THR A 64 11.60 -2.73 15.82
C THR A 64 12.53 -1.67 16.41
N LYS A 65 12.11 -0.93 17.41
CA LYS A 65 12.93 0.09 18.11
C LYS A 65 14.24 -0.46 18.66
N LYS A 66 14.29 -1.74 19.05
CA LYS A 66 15.52 -2.40 19.52
C LYS A 66 16.55 -2.55 18.39
N ASN A 67 16.08 -2.54 17.15
CA ASN A 67 16.86 -2.70 15.93
C ASN A 67 17.22 -1.37 15.26
N ALA A 68 16.78 -0.23 15.84
CA ALA A 68 17.04 1.10 15.30
C ALA A 68 18.50 1.52 15.53
N TYR A 69 19.11 2.12 14.52
CA TYR A 69 20.46 2.69 14.65
C TYR A 69 20.43 3.98 15.47
N LYS A 70 21.35 4.09 16.42
CA LYS A 70 21.44 5.27 17.29
C LYS A 70 21.66 6.56 16.47
N ASN A 71 20.87 7.58 16.79
CA ASN A 71 20.94 8.91 16.17
C ASN A 71 20.61 8.91 14.66
N SER A 72 20.09 7.83 14.11
CA SER A 72 19.55 7.82 12.77
C SER A 72 18.25 8.63 12.71
N LYS A 73 18.02 9.25 11.55
CA LYS A 73 16.80 10.01 11.25
C LYS A 73 16.29 9.61 9.88
N PRO A 74 14.98 9.72 9.63
CA PRO A 74 14.47 9.57 8.29
C PRO A 74 15.14 10.54 7.33
N ARG A 75 15.40 10.06 6.12
CA ARG A 75 15.85 10.89 5.00
C ARG A 75 14.67 11.30 4.13
N TYR A 76 14.88 12.28 3.28
CA TYR A 76 13.89 12.73 2.32
C TYR A 76 14.45 12.53 0.92
N LEU A 77 13.73 11.81 0.08
CA LEU A 77 14.07 11.53 -1.31
C LEU A 77 13.11 12.33 -2.20
N ALA A 78 13.65 13.08 -3.15
CA ALA A 78 12.83 13.82 -4.12
C ALA A 78 12.28 12.85 -5.18
N HIS A 79 13.11 11.90 -5.63
CA HIS A 79 12.80 10.89 -6.64
C HIS A 79 13.32 9.52 -6.20
N ILE A 80 12.41 8.56 -6.00
CA ILE A 80 12.79 7.21 -5.52
C ILE A 80 13.68 6.52 -6.54
N ASP A 81 13.26 6.45 -7.78
CA ASP A 81 13.92 5.71 -8.86
C ASP A 81 15.34 6.20 -9.14
N GLU A 82 15.55 7.51 -9.17
CA GLU A 82 16.86 8.09 -9.42
C GLU A 82 17.82 7.93 -8.23
N GLU A 83 17.32 8.15 -7.01
CA GLU A 83 18.16 8.20 -5.81
C GLU A 83 18.57 6.82 -5.28
N VAL A 84 17.82 5.77 -5.63
CA VAL A 84 18.16 4.40 -5.21
C VAL A 84 19.04 3.66 -6.22
N LEU A 85 19.14 4.13 -7.46
CA LEU A 85 20.08 3.59 -8.42
C LEU A 85 21.51 3.70 -7.88
N ASN A 86 22.24 2.60 -7.88
CA ASN A 86 23.61 2.49 -7.35
C ASN A 86 23.77 2.69 -5.83
N SER A 87 22.69 2.76 -5.05
CA SER A 87 22.73 2.88 -3.59
C SER A 87 22.99 1.55 -2.87
N GLY A 88 22.87 0.42 -3.58
CA GLY A 88 22.88 -0.93 -3.01
C GLY A 88 21.55 -1.34 -2.37
N ILE A 89 20.50 -0.55 -2.57
CA ILE A 89 19.10 -0.88 -2.22
C ILE A 89 18.53 -1.78 -3.31
N GLU A 90 17.80 -2.80 -2.92
CA GLU A 90 17.18 -3.77 -3.84
C GLU A 90 15.68 -3.56 -3.96
N PHE A 91 15.02 -3.11 -2.86
CA PHE A 91 13.58 -2.87 -2.80
C PHE A 91 13.27 -1.54 -2.12
N VAL A 92 12.24 -0.83 -2.59
CA VAL A 92 11.66 0.32 -1.90
C VAL A 92 10.17 0.06 -1.68
N TYR A 93 9.74 0.07 -0.42
CA TYR A 93 8.36 -0.08 -0.01
C TYR A 93 7.74 1.29 0.22
N LEU A 94 6.76 1.65 -0.59
CA LEU A 94 6.04 2.91 -0.50
C LEU A 94 4.65 2.68 0.07
N TYR A 95 4.38 3.24 1.24
CA TYR A 95 3.04 3.27 1.83
C TYR A 95 2.15 4.23 1.04
N ILE A 96 0.98 3.75 0.65
CA ILE A 96 -0.02 4.54 -0.09
C ILE A 96 -1.13 4.97 0.88
N SER A 97 -1.94 4.02 1.35
CA SER A 97 -3.03 4.27 2.29
C SER A 97 -3.61 2.94 2.79
N LYS A 98 -4.23 2.94 3.97
CA LYS A 98 -5.06 1.83 4.49
C LYS A 98 -4.43 0.44 4.36
N GLY A 99 -3.12 0.35 4.57
CA GLY A 99 -2.37 -0.91 4.47
C GLY A 99 -1.93 -1.29 3.06
N LEU A 100 -2.25 -0.49 2.04
CA LEU A 100 -1.75 -0.69 0.69
C LEU A 100 -0.33 -0.18 0.55
N TRP A 101 0.54 -1.05 0.05
CA TRP A 101 1.93 -0.78 -0.24
C TRP A 101 2.25 -0.99 -1.72
N GLN A 102 3.06 -0.11 -2.28
CA GLN A 102 3.75 -0.34 -3.55
C GLN A 102 5.22 -0.71 -3.30
N VAL A 103 5.78 -1.45 -4.23
CA VAL A 103 7.17 -1.91 -4.17
C VAL A 103 7.88 -1.52 -5.46
N TYR A 104 8.95 -0.76 -5.35
CA TYR A 104 9.89 -0.55 -6.44
C TYR A 104 11.00 -1.59 -6.36
N MET A 105 11.11 -2.42 -7.38
CA MET A 105 12.15 -3.42 -7.53
C MET A 105 13.31 -2.81 -8.32
N VAL A 106 14.38 -2.43 -7.63
CA VAL A 106 15.48 -1.62 -8.22
C VAL A 106 16.19 -2.35 -9.36
N ASN A 107 16.38 -3.66 -9.25
CA ASN A 107 17.06 -4.46 -10.27
C ASN A 107 16.31 -4.51 -11.61
N SER A 108 14.98 -4.55 -11.58
CA SER A 108 14.14 -4.54 -12.79
C SER A 108 13.63 -3.15 -13.15
N GLN A 109 13.83 -2.17 -12.30
CA GLN A 109 13.30 -0.80 -12.42
C GLN A 109 11.78 -0.77 -12.65
N THR A 110 11.05 -1.61 -11.90
CA THR A 110 9.59 -1.76 -12.03
C THR A 110 8.88 -1.56 -10.71
N TRP A 111 7.70 -0.97 -10.78
CA TRP A 111 6.77 -0.88 -9.67
C TRP A 111 5.76 -2.03 -9.69
N GLY A 112 5.40 -2.52 -8.52
CA GLY A 112 4.32 -3.50 -8.33
C GLY A 112 3.56 -3.22 -7.04
N TYR A 113 2.37 -3.81 -6.90
CA TYR A 113 1.63 -3.79 -5.65
C TYR A 113 2.07 -4.95 -4.76
N LEU A 114 2.31 -4.67 -3.49
CA LEU A 114 2.79 -5.67 -2.54
C LEU A 114 1.87 -6.89 -2.43
N PRO A 115 0.53 -6.76 -2.39
CA PRO A 115 -0.37 -7.91 -2.39
C PRO A 115 -0.19 -8.85 -3.58
N ASP A 116 0.00 -8.29 -4.78
CA ASP A 116 0.20 -9.08 -5.99
C ASP A 116 1.56 -9.81 -5.98
N LEU A 117 2.60 -9.14 -5.49
CA LEU A 117 3.93 -9.73 -5.35
C LEU A 117 3.95 -10.84 -4.30
N LEU A 118 3.29 -10.66 -3.15
CA LEU A 118 3.13 -11.69 -2.12
C LEU A 118 2.40 -12.91 -2.68
N LYS A 119 1.31 -12.69 -3.40
CA LYS A 119 0.54 -13.75 -4.06
C LYS A 119 1.39 -14.54 -5.07
N ALA A 120 2.19 -13.85 -5.86
CA ALA A 120 3.10 -14.49 -6.82
C ALA A 120 4.16 -15.38 -6.12
N GLU A 121 4.55 -15.02 -4.90
CA GLU A 121 5.45 -15.81 -4.06
C GLU A 121 4.75 -16.85 -3.16
N GLY A 122 3.42 -17.00 -3.26
CA GLY A 122 2.62 -17.93 -2.48
C GLY A 122 2.45 -17.52 -1.01
N VAL A 123 2.57 -16.24 -0.70
CA VAL A 123 2.33 -15.66 0.64
C VAL A 123 0.95 -14.98 0.64
N PRO A 124 0.05 -15.33 1.59
CA PRO A 124 -1.23 -14.63 1.71
C PRO A 124 -1.01 -13.17 2.12
N SER A 125 -1.76 -12.25 1.51
CA SER A 125 -1.75 -10.83 1.86
C SER A 125 -2.92 -10.51 2.77
N ASN A 126 -2.65 -9.83 3.88
CA ASN A 126 -3.70 -9.33 4.77
C ASN A 126 -4.52 -8.22 4.12
N PHE A 127 -3.88 -7.35 3.34
CA PHE A 127 -4.58 -6.32 2.57
C PHE A 127 -5.58 -6.96 1.60
N ALA A 128 -5.14 -7.94 0.78
CA ALA A 128 -6.01 -8.61 -0.15
C ALA A 128 -7.16 -9.33 0.54
N SER A 129 -6.89 -10.04 1.66
CA SER A 129 -7.92 -10.75 2.43
C SER A 129 -8.94 -9.79 3.03
N ASN A 130 -8.50 -8.66 3.58
CA ASN A 130 -9.40 -7.63 4.14
C ASN A 130 -10.22 -6.95 3.03
N TRP A 131 -9.62 -6.74 1.87
CA TRP A 131 -10.30 -6.16 0.71
C TRP A 131 -11.35 -7.11 0.15
N ASP A 132 -11.02 -8.39 -0.01
CA ASP A 132 -11.95 -9.41 -0.48
C ASP A 132 -13.13 -9.58 0.51
N ALA A 133 -12.87 -9.59 1.81
CA ALA A 133 -13.91 -9.61 2.83
C ALA A 133 -14.80 -8.35 2.81
N ALA A 134 -14.23 -7.17 2.56
CA ALA A 134 -15.00 -5.94 2.42
C ALA A 134 -15.84 -5.94 1.13
N LEU A 135 -15.32 -6.49 0.03
CA LEU A 135 -16.07 -6.68 -1.21
C LEU A 135 -17.23 -7.68 -1.04
N ASP A 136 -16.98 -8.79 -0.35
CA ASP A 136 -18.02 -9.78 -0.08
C ASP A 136 -19.11 -9.22 0.86
N ALA A 137 -18.71 -8.48 1.91
CA ALA A 137 -19.65 -7.76 2.77
C ALA A 137 -20.43 -6.67 2.00
N ALA A 138 -19.82 -6.02 1.03
CA ALA A 138 -20.49 -5.04 0.16
C ALA A 138 -21.47 -5.69 -0.81
N LYS A 139 -21.21 -6.94 -1.26
CA LYS A 139 -22.15 -7.72 -2.08
C LYS A 139 -23.37 -8.18 -1.29
N ASP A 140 -23.19 -8.52 0.00
CA ASP A 140 -24.22 -9.08 0.87
C ASP A 140 -25.00 -8.02 1.69
N GLY A 141 -24.60 -6.74 1.65
CA GLY A 141 -25.07 -5.71 2.57
C GLY A 141 -25.65 -4.45 1.93
N ASP A 142 -26.08 -3.53 2.83
CA ASP A 142 -26.71 -2.24 2.54
C ASP A 142 -25.98 -1.35 1.50
N CYS A 143 -24.67 -1.52 1.33
CA CYS A 143 -23.87 -0.72 0.39
C CYS A 143 -24.30 -0.95 -1.08
N TYR A 144 -24.60 -2.21 -1.43
CA TYR A 144 -25.06 -2.55 -2.78
C TYR A 144 -26.47 -1.98 -3.05
N GLU A 145 -27.37 -2.06 -2.04
CA GLU A 145 -28.69 -1.44 -2.14
C GLU A 145 -28.62 0.08 -2.16
N GLN A 146 -27.72 0.70 -1.40
CA GLN A 146 -27.47 2.14 -1.45
C GLN A 146 -26.94 2.60 -2.82
N MET A 147 -26.04 1.83 -3.43
CA MET A 147 -25.57 2.10 -4.79
C MET A 147 -26.66 1.93 -5.83
N ARG A 148 -27.46 0.89 -5.74
CA ARG A 148 -28.65 0.69 -6.62
C ARG A 148 -29.70 1.80 -6.43
N GLN A 149 -29.87 2.27 -5.22
CA GLN A 149 -30.78 3.37 -4.94
C GLN A 149 -30.25 4.70 -5.50
N ALA A 150 -28.96 4.99 -5.28
CA ALA A 150 -28.29 6.17 -5.86
C ALA A 150 -28.32 6.16 -7.40
N GLU A 151 -28.18 4.99 -8.02
CA GLU A 151 -28.32 4.84 -9.49
C GLU A 151 -29.75 5.15 -9.94
N ARG A 152 -30.77 4.63 -9.24
CA ARG A 152 -32.19 4.89 -9.53
C ARG A 152 -32.58 6.36 -9.35
N GLU A 153 -31.94 7.03 -8.40
CA GLU A 153 -32.16 8.44 -8.08
C GLU A 153 -31.28 9.40 -8.94
N GLY A 154 -30.43 8.87 -9.79
CA GLY A 154 -29.49 9.65 -10.63
C GLY A 154 -28.36 10.31 -9.83
N LYS A 155 -28.15 9.89 -8.59
CA LYS A 155 -27.14 10.45 -7.66
C LYS A 155 -25.85 9.62 -7.59
N LEU A 156 -25.72 8.55 -8.37
CA LEU A 156 -24.54 7.68 -8.32
C LEU A 156 -23.27 8.45 -8.69
N ALA A 157 -23.37 9.40 -9.63
CA ALA A 157 -22.23 10.24 -10.00
C ALA A 157 -21.77 11.16 -8.86
N ASP A 158 -22.70 11.73 -8.11
CA ASP A 158 -22.38 12.60 -6.96
C ASP A 158 -21.74 11.80 -5.83
N LEU A 159 -22.29 10.61 -5.53
CA LEU A 159 -21.73 9.72 -4.51
C LEU A 159 -20.32 9.22 -4.87
N LEU A 160 -20.06 9.02 -6.16
CA LEU A 160 -18.75 8.66 -6.67
C LEU A 160 -17.77 9.83 -6.63
N MET A 161 -18.24 11.04 -6.96
CA MET A 161 -17.41 12.24 -6.92
C MET A 161 -17.01 12.57 -5.47
N ASP A 162 -17.93 12.48 -4.51
CA ASP A 162 -17.64 12.67 -3.08
C ASP A 162 -16.60 11.65 -2.59
N ALA A 163 -16.71 10.38 -3.00
CA ALA A 163 -15.73 9.35 -2.67
C ALA A 163 -14.37 9.59 -3.35
N LEU A 164 -14.35 10.19 -4.55
CA LEU A 164 -13.13 10.49 -5.31
C LEU A 164 -12.40 11.73 -4.77
N ASP A 165 -13.11 12.72 -4.25
CA ASP A 165 -12.52 13.92 -3.65
C ASP A 165 -11.74 13.59 -2.36
N GLU A 166 -12.03 12.44 -1.71
CA GLU A 166 -11.28 11.93 -0.56
C GLU A 166 -10.04 11.10 -0.94
N LEU A 167 -9.85 10.79 -2.23
CA LEU A 167 -8.75 9.94 -2.71
C LEU A 167 -7.59 10.76 -3.27
N SER A 168 -6.37 10.36 -2.95
CA SER A 168 -5.17 10.88 -3.65
C SER A 168 -5.16 10.46 -5.12
N ALA A 169 -4.39 11.16 -5.97
CA ALA A 169 -4.29 10.84 -7.40
C ALA A 169 -3.83 9.39 -7.67
N LEU A 170 -3.10 8.79 -6.75
CA LEU A 170 -2.63 7.41 -6.84
C LEU A 170 -3.71 6.42 -6.40
N ASP A 171 -4.48 6.75 -5.36
CA ASP A 171 -5.66 5.98 -4.94
C ASP A 171 -6.70 5.95 -6.07
N TYR A 172 -6.80 7.03 -6.87
CA TYR A 172 -7.68 7.12 -8.02
C TYR A 172 -7.40 6.05 -9.08
N GLU A 173 -6.14 5.79 -9.44
CA GLU A 173 -5.79 4.77 -10.44
C GLU A 173 -6.10 3.35 -9.94
N ILE A 174 -5.86 3.10 -8.65
CA ILE A 174 -6.21 1.82 -8.01
C ILE A 174 -7.72 1.64 -7.96
N PHE A 175 -8.43 2.69 -7.53
CA PHE A 175 -9.89 2.73 -7.51
C PHE A 175 -10.45 2.51 -8.91
N ARG A 176 -9.95 3.20 -9.94
CA ARG A 176 -10.41 3.06 -11.34
C ARG A 176 -10.22 1.65 -11.88
N LYS A 177 -9.09 1.01 -11.58
CA LYS A 177 -8.83 -0.38 -11.98
C LYS A 177 -9.82 -1.35 -11.32
N ARG A 178 -10.00 -1.24 -10.00
CA ARG A 178 -10.93 -2.08 -9.23
C ARG A 178 -12.39 -1.78 -9.53
N TRP A 179 -12.72 -0.51 -9.73
CA TRP A 179 -14.05 -0.10 -10.15
C TRP A 179 -14.44 -0.69 -11.49
N SER A 180 -13.52 -0.75 -12.45
CA SER A 180 -13.78 -1.39 -13.75
C SER A 180 -14.05 -2.90 -13.60
N GLU A 181 -13.41 -3.57 -12.65
CA GLU A 181 -13.64 -4.98 -12.33
C GLU A 181 -15.01 -5.18 -11.67
N ILE A 182 -15.39 -4.32 -10.72
CA ILE A 182 -16.69 -4.32 -10.05
C ILE A 182 -17.81 -4.00 -11.05
N TRP A 183 -17.61 -3.01 -11.90
CA TRP A 183 -18.56 -2.62 -12.93
C TRP A 183 -18.75 -3.71 -13.99
N ALA A 184 -17.69 -4.35 -14.43
CA ALA A 184 -17.75 -5.50 -15.33
C ALA A 184 -18.55 -6.65 -14.72
N ALA A 185 -18.31 -7.00 -13.46
CA ALA A 185 -19.09 -8.02 -12.75
C ALA A 185 -20.56 -7.62 -12.65
N HIS A 186 -20.89 -6.35 -12.40
CA HIS A 186 -22.27 -5.86 -12.31
C HIS A 186 -23.01 -5.90 -13.66
N VAL A 187 -22.33 -5.62 -14.75
CA VAL A 187 -22.92 -5.68 -16.12
C VAL A 187 -23.21 -7.13 -16.52
N PHE A 188 -22.32 -8.07 -16.18
CA PHE A 188 -22.55 -9.50 -16.46
C PHE A 188 -23.74 -10.09 -15.68
N TYR A 189 -24.02 -9.61 -14.46
CA TYR A 189 -25.18 -10.04 -13.67
C TYR A 189 -26.52 -9.53 -14.22
N LYS A 190 -26.53 -8.42 -14.99
CA LYS A 190 -27.76 -7.87 -15.60
C LYS A 190 -28.20 -8.62 -16.88
N GLU A 191 -27.34 -9.42 -17.48
CA GLU A 191 -27.67 -10.19 -18.70
C GLU A 191 -28.32 -11.56 -18.41
N GLU A 192 -28.40 -11.99 -17.12
CA GLU A 192 -29.00 -13.27 -16.70
C GLU A 192 -30.39 -13.11 -16.06
N GLU A 193 -31.00 -11.91 -15.98
CA GLU A 193 -32.39 -11.66 -15.61
C GLU A 193 -33.24 -11.29 -16.86
#